data_0499527a4e32fe0d64637a7ecf07face
#
_entry.id   0499527a4e32fe0d64637a7ecf07face
#
_cell.length_a   1.000
_cell.length_b   1.000
_cell.length_c   1.000
_cell.angle_alpha   90.00
_cell.angle_beta   90.00
_cell.angle_gamma   90.00
#
_symmetry.space_group_name_H-M   'P 1'
#
loop_
_entity.id
_entity.type
_entity.pdbx_description
1 polymer ?
#
loop_
_entity_poly.entity_id
_entity_poly.type
_entity_poly.pdbx_seq_one_letter_code
_entity_poly.pdbx_strand_id
1 'polypeptide(L)'
;LPSLTAAASSEPVKGSLVIVGGGLEDDDREVFESFISGACRYRGKKPDAIKVCIVPAGSASPAASAGAFRKAMSAYGVPARNIEILPIAMVDDPSTKDVDESKWSGNAYRADVVRAVEMCDAVWFVGGDQMRYDRTLFEKEGSMTPALRAIRYALKAGAVLGGTSAGAAIMSNPMISGGDSFSALQRGAGSGEADKGVSLMRGPGFFTYGTVDQHFSQRGRLGRLIVAASAAGSKLAFGIDEDTAMVVDFAEEKITAAGRGTVTVVNLESAKICTGKAGIEARDVLVSSMESGDSYYPKRNELSPLERAAAEIPDGPEKKTVDGPVFEKLREITVFELGNRQTGEVAGLLASLISDEKASGFLIRFRKGSDTRIWRGLKKGEKSGAAFNVHVDIIPVEMDIKKRSSLQGE
;
A
#
# COMPACT_ATOMS: atom_id res chain seq x y z
N LEU A 1 0.91 -13.53 20.13
CA LEU A 1 -0.09 -13.80 19.10
C LEU A 1 -0.16 -15.31 18.90
N PRO A 2 -1.32 -15.97 18.98
CA PRO A 2 -1.42 -17.37 18.60
C PRO A 2 -1.12 -17.50 17.10
N SER A 3 -0.38 -18.54 16.74
CA SER A 3 0.07 -18.80 15.36
C SER A 3 -1.12 -18.94 14.41
N LEU A 4 -1.38 -17.93 13.60
CA LEU A 4 -2.39 -17.90 12.54
C LEU A 4 -1.82 -18.52 11.23
N THR A 5 -1.16 -19.67 11.35
CA THR A 5 -0.78 -20.45 10.16
C THR A 5 -1.97 -21.27 9.70
N ALA A 6 -2.83 -20.68 8.90
CA ALA A 6 -3.71 -21.45 8.06
C ALA A 6 -2.85 -22.23 7.04
N ALA A 7 -3.00 -23.56 7.00
CA ALA A 7 -2.32 -24.42 6.03
C ALA A 7 -2.61 -23.91 4.61
N ALA A 8 -1.58 -23.41 3.94
CA ALA A 8 -1.67 -22.97 2.56
C ALA A 8 -2.00 -24.20 1.70
N SER A 9 -3.08 -24.16 0.93
CA SER A 9 -3.43 -25.16 -0.04
C SER A 9 -2.32 -25.24 -1.11
N SER A 10 -1.87 -26.44 -1.45
CA SER A 10 -0.68 -26.73 -2.28
C SER A 10 -0.73 -26.27 -3.75
N GLU A 11 -1.85 -25.75 -4.23
CA GLU A 11 -1.94 -25.30 -5.62
C GLU A 11 -1.61 -23.81 -5.76
N PRO A 12 -0.86 -23.44 -6.81
CA PRO A 12 -0.47 -22.04 -7.03
C PRO A 12 -1.68 -21.15 -7.33
N VAL A 13 -1.61 -19.89 -6.90
CA VAL A 13 -2.58 -18.85 -7.26
C VAL A 13 -2.37 -18.48 -8.73
N LYS A 14 -3.43 -18.52 -9.53
CA LYS A 14 -3.39 -18.20 -10.98
C LYS A 14 -3.86 -16.78 -11.28
N GLY A 15 -4.52 -16.14 -10.33
CA GLY A 15 -5.06 -14.79 -10.47
C GLY A 15 -4.02 -13.70 -10.29
N SER A 16 -4.50 -12.47 -10.28
CA SER A 16 -3.66 -11.28 -10.11
C SER A 16 -4.31 -10.30 -9.13
N LEU A 17 -3.49 -9.36 -8.62
CA LEU A 17 -4.00 -8.28 -7.77
C LEU A 17 -3.69 -6.93 -8.40
N VAL A 18 -4.60 -5.96 -8.20
CA VAL A 18 -4.37 -4.54 -8.48
C VAL A 18 -4.63 -3.76 -7.20
N ILE A 19 -3.57 -3.46 -6.48
CA ILE A 19 -3.61 -2.89 -5.13
C ILE A 19 -3.30 -1.40 -5.24
N VAL A 20 -4.33 -0.55 -5.01
CA VAL A 20 -4.23 0.89 -5.23
C VAL A 20 -4.06 1.63 -3.92
N GLY A 21 -3.09 2.53 -3.86
CA GLY A 21 -2.74 3.27 -2.65
C GLY A 21 -3.81 4.24 -2.11
N GLY A 22 -4.88 4.45 -2.83
CA GLY A 22 -5.95 5.41 -2.52
C GLY A 22 -5.95 6.56 -3.51
N GLY A 23 -6.92 7.48 -3.39
CA GLY A 23 -6.99 8.67 -4.25
C GLY A 23 -6.98 8.36 -5.75
N LEU A 24 -7.60 7.23 -6.16
CA LEU A 24 -7.63 6.82 -7.57
C LEU A 24 -8.52 7.77 -8.36
N GLU A 25 -7.91 8.48 -9.30
CA GLU A 25 -8.60 9.38 -10.21
C GLU A 25 -9.27 8.61 -11.36
N ASP A 26 -10.46 9.05 -11.77
CA ASP A 26 -11.25 8.38 -12.82
C ASP A 26 -10.53 8.32 -14.19
N ASP A 27 -9.53 9.17 -14.42
CA ASP A 27 -8.74 9.27 -15.65
C ASP A 27 -7.40 8.52 -15.58
N ASP A 28 -7.07 7.83 -14.48
CA ASP A 28 -5.87 6.98 -14.42
C ASP A 28 -6.07 5.71 -15.24
N ARG A 29 -5.80 5.86 -16.53
CA ARG A 29 -5.93 4.78 -17.52
C ARG A 29 -5.08 3.56 -17.18
N GLU A 30 -3.86 3.76 -16.70
CA GLU A 30 -2.91 2.67 -16.47
C GLU A 30 -3.43 1.72 -15.37
N VAL A 31 -4.04 2.26 -14.32
CA VAL A 31 -4.63 1.46 -13.24
C VAL A 31 -5.88 0.72 -13.70
N PHE A 32 -6.83 1.43 -14.34
CA PHE A 32 -8.07 0.80 -14.82
C PHE A 32 -7.81 -0.28 -15.88
N GLU A 33 -6.93 0.00 -16.86
CA GLU A 33 -6.57 -0.99 -17.89
C GLU A 33 -5.85 -2.20 -17.32
N SER A 34 -5.02 -2.04 -16.26
CA SER A 34 -4.39 -3.17 -15.58
C SER A 34 -5.43 -4.10 -14.95
N PHE A 35 -6.44 -3.55 -14.29
CA PHE A 35 -7.52 -4.34 -13.68
C PHE A 35 -8.39 -5.03 -14.74
N ILE A 36 -8.81 -4.30 -15.78
CA ILE A 36 -9.61 -4.84 -16.89
C ILE A 36 -8.86 -5.93 -17.64
N SER A 37 -7.58 -5.71 -17.97
CA SER A 37 -6.76 -6.68 -18.67
C SER A 37 -6.58 -7.98 -17.87
N GLY A 38 -6.42 -7.88 -16.53
CA GLY A 38 -6.42 -9.03 -15.65
C GLY A 38 -7.71 -9.84 -15.72
N ALA A 39 -8.86 -9.15 -15.65
CA ALA A 39 -10.17 -9.78 -15.77
C ALA A 39 -10.42 -10.42 -17.15
N CYS A 40 -9.96 -9.77 -18.22
CA CYS A 40 -10.05 -10.31 -19.58
C CYS A 40 -9.22 -11.61 -19.73
N ARG A 41 -8.01 -11.65 -19.18
CA ARG A 41 -7.13 -12.82 -19.28
C ARG A 41 -7.70 -14.05 -18.61
N TYR A 42 -8.40 -13.90 -17.50
CA TYR A 42 -8.90 -15.03 -16.71
C TYR A 42 -9.73 -16.03 -17.52
N ARG A 43 -10.65 -15.54 -18.33
CA ARG A 43 -11.53 -16.39 -19.16
C ARG A 43 -11.48 -16.07 -20.65
N GLY A 44 -10.42 -15.39 -21.11
CA GLY A 44 -10.25 -15.03 -22.52
C GLY A 44 -11.36 -14.10 -23.08
N LYS A 45 -11.88 -13.20 -22.23
CA LYS A 45 -12.99 -12.31 -22.58
C LYS A 45 -12.49 -10.94 -23.07
N LYS A 46 -13.37 -10.24 -23.79
CA LYS A 46 -13.18 -8.81 -24.08
C LYS A 46 -13.74 -7.94 -22.95
N PRO A 47 -13.37 -6.66 -22.84
CA PRO A 47 -13.86 -5.75 -21.80
C PRO A 47 -15.39 -5.68 -21.71
N ASP A 48 -16.10 -5.74 -22.84
CA ASP A 48 -17.55 -5.69 -22.90
C ASP A 48 -18.25 -6.98 -22.41
N ALA A 49 -17.49 -8.05 -22.20
CA ALA A 49 -17.98 -9.37 -21.78
C ALA A 49 -17.53 -9.78 -20.38
N ILE A 50 -16.60 -9.06 -19.74
CA ILE A 50 -16.21 -9.37 -18.37
C ILE A 50 -17.32 -9.02 -17.38
N LYS A 51 -17.36 -9.76 -16.27
CA LYS A 51 -18.24 -9.49 -15.11
C LYS A 51 -17.41 -9.06 -13.92
N VAL A 52 -17.80 -7.97 -13.29
CA VAL A 52 -17.12 -7.38 -12.14
C VAL A 52 -18.07 -7.33 -10.95
N CYS A 53 -17.61 -7.79 -9.80
CA CYS A 53 -18.29 -7.59 -8.52
C CYS A 53 -17.61 -6.47 -7.73
N ILE A 54 -18.38 -5.57 -7.11
CA ILE A 54 -17.88 -4.54 -6.20
C ILE A 54 -18.33 -4.87 -4.79
N VAL A 55 -17.38 -4.91 -3.85
CA VAL A 55 -17.63 -5.08 -2.42
C VAL A 55 -17.53 -3.72 -1.74
N PRO A 56 -18.65 -3.08 -1.36
CA PRO A 56 -18.66 -1.72 -0.82
C PRO A 56 -18.43 -1.64 0.69
N ALA A 57 -18.16 -2.74 1.35
CA ALA A 57 -18.18 -2.88 2.82
C ALA A 57 -17.28 -1.87 3.56
N GLY A 58 -16.17 -1.43 2.97
CA GLY A 58 -15.25 -0.44 3.59
C GLY A 58 -15.82 0.97 3.66
N SER A 59 -16.72 1.34 2.75
CA SER A 59 -17.19 2.72 2.60
C SER A 59 -18.15 3.16 3.70
N ALA A 60 -18.10 4.46 4.02
CA ALA A 60 -19.14 5.14 4.80
C ALA A 60 -20.37 5.50 3.93
N SER A 61 -20.23 5.47 2.61
CA SER A 61 -21.29 5.66 1.62
C SER A 61 -21.22 4.54 0.58
N PRO A 62 -21.70 3.33 0.93
CA PRO A 62 -21.51 2.12 0.14
C PRO A 62 -22.02 2.21 -1.30
N ALA A 63 -23.25 2.72 -1.47
CA ALA A 63 -23.89 2.84 -2.78
C ALA A 63 -23.18 3.90 -3.65
N ALA A 64 -22.87 5.07 -3.09
CA ALA A 64 -22.22 6.16 -3.79
C ALA A 64 -20.81 5.76 -4.26
N SER A 65 -20.00 5.18 -3.36
CA SER A 65 -18.62 4.77 -3.68
C SER A 65 -18.58 3.66 -4.72
N ALA A 66 -19.45 2.66 -4.62
CA ALA A 66 -19.54 1.59 -5.61
C ALA A 66 -20.08 2.10 -6.96
N GLY A 67 -21.04 3.04 -6.91
CA GLY A 67 -21.60 3.70 -8.09
C GLY A 67 -20.56 4.52 -8.86
N ALA A 68 -19.70 5.25 -8.15
CA ALA A 68 -18.59 6.00 -8.73
C ALA A 68 -17.61 5.07 -9.45
N PHE A 69 -17.15 4.01 -8.80
CA PHE A 69 -16.26 3.03 -9.45
C PHE A 69 -16.92 2.34 -10.65
N ARG A 70 -18.19 1.96 -10.55
CA ARG A 70 -18.95 1.40 -11.69
C ARG A 70 -19.00 2.37 -12.87
N LYS A 71 -19.22 3.66 -12.61
CA LYS A 71 -19.22 4.71 -13.64
C LYS A 71 -17.85 4.82 -14.31
N ALA A 72 -16.77 4.89 -13.53
CA ALA A 72 -15.41 4.95 -14.05
C ALA A 72 -15.09 3.72 -14.92
N MET A 73 -15.34 2.49 -14.41
CA MET A 73 -15.16 1.26 -15.18
C MET A 73 -15.94 1.25 -16.52
N SER A 74 -17.13 1.85 -16.51
CA SER A 74 -17.95 1.92 -17.74
C SER A 74 -17.33 2.84 -18.81
N ALA A 75 -16.58 3.88 -18.39
CA ALA A 75 -15.84 4.73 -19.32
C ALA A 75 -14.67 3.98 -20.00
N TYR A 76 -14.17 2.92 -19.37
CA TYR A 76 -13.15 2.03 -19.93
C TYR A 76 -13.71 0.80 -20.66
N GLY A 77 -15.00 0.81 -21.02
CA GLY A 77 -15.61 -0.18 -21.91
C GLY A 77 -16.22 -1.40 -21.22
N VAL A 78 -16.33 -1.41 -19.89
CA VAL A 78 -17.09 -2.46 -19.17
C VAL A 78 -18.53 -2.01 -18.99
N PRO A 79 -19.53 -2.67 -19.65
CA PRO A 79 -20.91 -2.24 -19.54
C PRO A 79 -21.42 -2.26 -18.08
N ALA A 80 -22.14 -1.24 -17.67
CA ALA A 80 -22.67 -1.12 -16.31
C ALA A 80 -23.52 -2.34 -15.87
N ARG A 81 -24.23 -3.00 -16.81
CA ARG A 81 -25.00 -4.23 -16.56
C ARG A 81 -24.14 -5.44 -16.19
N ASN A 82 -22.85 -5.39 -16.49
CA ASN A 82 -21.87 -6.43 -16.16
C ASN A 82 -21.14 -6.15 -14.84
N ILE A 83 -21.47 -5.04 -14.16
CA ILE A 83 -20.84 -4.64 -12.91
C ILE A 83 -21.89 -4.71 -11.82
N GLU A 84 -21.76 -5.71 -10.95
CA GLU A 84 -22.67 -5.98 -9.84
C GLU A 84 -22.13 -5.42 -8.54
N ILE A 85 -22.93 -4.64 -7.83
CA ILE A 85 -22.62 -4.16 -6.48
C ILE A 85 -23.14 -5.20 -5.51
N LEU A 86 -22.25 -5.91 -4.81
CA LEU A 86 -22.64 -6.90 -3.82
C LEU A 86 -23.22 -6.21 -2.60
N PRO A 87 -24.35 -6.67 -2.09
CA PRO A 87 -24.98 -6.07 -0.91
C PRO A 87 -24.27 -6.48 0.39
N ILE A 88 -22.99 -6.12 0.52
CA ILE A 88 -22.17 -6.36 1.72
C ILE A 88 -21.70 -5.00 2.24
N ALA A 89 -22.32 -4.52 3.29
CA ALA A 89 -22.00 -3.26 3.97
C ALA A 89 -22.48 -3.33 5.42
N MET A 90 -22.14 -2.33 6.23
CA MET A 90 -22.59 -2.22 7.62
C MET A 90 -22.93 -0.78 8.02
N VAL A 91 -22.92 0.12 7.08
CA VAL A 91 -23.24 1.54 7.24
C VAL A 91 -24.29 1.88 6.21
N ASP A 92 -25.30 2.62 6.62
CA ASP A 92 -26.32 3.16 5.72
C ASP A 92 -25.77 4.28 4.85
N ASP A 93 -26.15 4.31 3.57
CA ASP A 93 -25.72 5.34 2.64
C ASP A 93 -26.77 6.47 2.59
N PRO A 94 -26.43 7.68 3.05
CA PRO A 94 -27.39 8.78 3.07
C PRO A 94 -27.86 9.23 1.67
N SER A 95 -27.21 8.75 0.61
CA SER A 95 -27.62 9.05 -0.78
C SER A 95 -28.74 8.15 -1.31
N THR A 96 -29.04 7.03 -0.64
CA THR A 96 -30.14 6.11 -0.96
C THR A 96 -31.36 6.39 -0.07
N LYS A 97 -32.59 6.33 -0.64
CA LYS A 97 -33.83 6.59 0.12
C LYS A 97 -34.61 5.33 0.49
N ASP A 98 -34.50 4.32 -0.36
CA ASP A 98 -35.35 3.12 -0.26
C ASP A 98 -34.57 1.88 0.17
N VAL A 99 -33.29 2.03 0.45
CA VAL A 99 -32.36 0.96 0.84
C VAL A 99 -31.66 1.37 2.11
N ASP A 100 -31.54 0.45 3.05
CA ASP A 100 -30.76 0.61 4.29
C ASP A 100 -29.60 -0.38 4.22
N GLU A 101 -28.43 0.10 3.76
CA GLU A 101 -27.24 -0.71 3.57
C GLU A 101 -26.65 -1.21 4.88
N SER A 102 -27.00 -0.63 6.03
CA SER A 102 -26.57 -1.14 7.34
C SER A 102 -27.10 -2.56 7.60
N LYS A 103 -28.20 -2.95 6.96
CA LYS A 103 -28.80 -4.30 7.04
C LYS A 103 -28.04 -5.35 6.21
N TRP A 104 -27.03 -4.96 5.43
CA TRP A 104 -26.26 -5.84 4.56
C TRP A 104 -25.10 -6.57 5.28
N SER A 105 -24.90 -6.33 6.57
CA SER A 105 -23.76 -6.85 7.33
C SER A 105 -23.68 -8.39 7.37
N GLY A 106 -24.84 -9.09 7.30
CA GLY A 106 -24.91 -10.56 7.24
C GLY A 106 -24.97 -11.14 5.83
N ASN A 107 -25.00 -10.32 4.78
CA ASN A 107 -25.25 -10.80 3.43
C ASN A 107 -24.09 -11.58 2.79
N ALA A 108 -22.90 -11.57 3.41
CA ALA A 108 -21.77 -12.41 3.01
C ALA A 108 -22.06 -13.93 3.14
N TYR A 109 -23.19 -14.30 3.77
CA TYR A 109 -23.68 -15.69 3.88
C TYR A 109 -24.73 -16.05 2.82
N ARG A 110 -25.27 -15.11 2.08
CA ARG A 110 -26.33 -15.34 1.10
C ARG A 110 -25.81 -16.10 -0.11
N ALA A 111 -26.58 -17.11 -0.54
CA ALA A 111 -26.20 -17.96 -1.67
C ALA A 111 -26.16 -17.20 -3.02
N ASP A 112 -26.99 -16.18 -3.19
CA ASP A 112 -26.96 -15.33 -4.40
C ASP A 112 -25.71 -14.46 -4.46
N VAL A 113 -25.24 -13.92 -3.32
CA VAL A 113 -23.96 -13.17 -3.22
C VAL A 113 -22.78 -14.08 -3.55
N VAL A 114 -22.75 -15.28 -2.97
CA VAL A 114 -21.70 -16.28 -3.27
C VAL A 114 -21.69 -16.61 -4.76
N ARG A 115 -22.87 -16.88 -5.34
CA ARG A 115 -23.01 -17.19 -6.78
C ARG A 115 -22.56 -16.03 -7.66
N ALA A 116 -22.86 -14.78 -7.32
CA ALA A 116 -22.38 -13.61 -8.03
C ALA A 116 -20.85 -13.59 -8.10
N VAL A 117 -20.18 -13.84 -6.97
CA VAL A 117 -18.70 -13.94 -6.90
C VAL A 117 -18.18 -15.09 -7.78
N GLU A 118 -18.79 -16.26 -7.75
CA GLU A 118 -18.38 -17.42 -8.55
C GLU A 118 -18.49 -17.16 -10.05
N MET A 119 -19.42 -16.30 -10.45
CA MET A 119 -19.68 -15.94 -11.85
C MET A 119 -18.87 -14.76 -12.34
N CYS A 120 -18.18 -14.02 -11.47
CA CYS A 120 -17.41 -12.83 -11.86
C CYS A 120 -15.99 -13.18 -12.37
N ASP A 121 -15.40 -12.26 -13.12
CA ASP A 121 -14.04 -12.31 -13.62
C ASP A 121 -13.10 -11.44 -12.78
N ALA A 122 -13.69 -10.51 -12.01
CA ALA A 122 -12.98 -9.58 -11.16
C ALA A 122 -13.81 -9.18 -9.93
N VAL A 123 -13.10 -8.88 -8.83
CA VAL A 123 -13.71 -8.33 -7.59
C VAL A 123 -12.96 -7.08 -7.20
N TRP A 124 -13.69 -6.00 -6.91
CA TRP A 124 -13.14 -4.73 -6.45
C TRP A 124 -13.59 -4.41 -5.02
N PHE A 125 -12.64 -4.02 -4.17
CA PHE A 125 -12.87 -3.56 -2.81
C PHE A 125 -12.73 -2.04 -2.74
N VAL A 126 -13.79 -1.33 -2.36
CA VAL A 126 -13.77 0.14 -2.26
C VAL A 126 -12.95 0.62 -1.05
N GLY A 127 -12.60 1.89 -1.04
CA GLY A 127 -11.93 2.54 0.08
C GLY A 127 -12.83 2.77 1.30
N GLY A 128 -12.26 3.32 2.36
CA GLY A 128 -12.95 3.68 3.60
C GLY A 128 -12.24 3.15 4.85
N ASP A 129 -12.91 2.31 5.64
CA ASP A 129 -12.40 1.69 6.86
C ASP A 129 -12.23 0.17 6.67
N GLN A 130 -10.99 -0.30 6.73
CA GLN A 130 -10.66 -1.73 6.59
C GLN A 130 -11.23 -2.60 7.71
N MET A 131 -11.54 -2.04 8.86
CA MET A 131 -12.18 -2.79 9.95
C MET A 131 -13.60 -3.24 9.62
N ARG A 132 -14.28 -2.54 8.71
CA ARG A 132 -15.61 -2.97 8.22
C ARG A 132 -15.52 -4.23 7.38
N TYR A 133 -14.43 -4.41 6.62
CA TYR A 133 -14.17 -5.67 5.90
C TYR A 133 -13.93 -6.84 6.85
N ASP A 134 -13.17 -6.65 7.94
CA ASP A 134 -13.01 -7.69 8.95
C ASP A 134 -14.36 -8.11 9.53
N ARG A 135 -15.21 -7.15 9.89
CA ARG A 135 -16.52 -7.39 10.51
C ARG A 135 -17.55 -8.01 9.56
N THR A 136 -17.44 -7.83 8.25
CA THR A 136 -18.41 -8.33 7.25
C THR A 136 -17.96 -9.60 6.54
N LEU A 137 -16.64 -9.84 6.43
CA LEU A 137 -16.09 -10.97 5.67
C LEU A 137 -15.57 -12.11 6.55
N PHE A 138 -15.48 -11.89 7.88
CA PHE A 138 -15.12 -12.95 8.83
C PHE A 138 -16.21 -13.15 9.86
N GLU A 139 -16.28 -14.38 10.37
CA GLU A 139 -17.08 -14.74 11.55
C GLU A 139 -16.42 -14.26 12.84
N LYS A 140 -17.18 -14.19 13.92
CA LYS A 140 -16.64 -13.75 15.22
C LYS A 140 -15.49 -14.64 15.70
N GLU A 141 -15.57 -15.93 15.44
CA GLU A 141 -14.56 -16.94 15.78
C GLU A 141 -13.31 -16.87 14.88
N GLY A 142 -13.35 -16.06 13.82
CA GLY A 142 -12.24 -15.86 12.91
C GLY A 142 -12.28 -16.68 11.63
N SER A 143 -13.28 -17.54 11.44
CA SER A 143 -13.46 -18.25 10.18
C SER A 143 -13.96 -17.32 9.06
N MET A 144 -13.72 -17.70 7.81
CA MET A 144 -14.16 -16.91 6.65
C MET A 144 -15.65 -17.13 6.36
N THR A 145 -16.37 -16.07 6.02
CA THR A 145 -17.72 -16.19 5.46
C THR A 145 -17.72 -16.94 4.12
N PRO A 146 -18.87 -17.49 3.68
CA PRO A 146 -18.99 -18.10 2.35
C PRO A 146 -18.54 -17.18 1.20
N ALA A 147 -18.89 -15.89 1.24
CA ALA A 147 -18.49 -14.92 0.23
C ALA A 147 -16.96 -14.75 0.19
N LEU A 148 -16.28 -14.63 1.35
CA LEU A 148 -14.82 -14.51 1.38
C LEU A 148 -14.14 -15.78 0.85
N ARG A 149 -14.67 -16.97 1.17
CA ARG A 149 -14.18 -18.23 0.61
C ARG A 149 -14.31 -18.27 -0.91
N ALA A 150 -15.46 -17.82 -1.45
CA ALA A 150 -15.69 -17.74 -2.89
C ALA A 150 -14.72 -16.76 -3.57
N ILE A 151 -14.49 -15.58 -2.96
CA ILE A 151 -13.51 -14.59 -3.48
C ILE A 151 -12.09 -15.18 -3.52
N ARG A 152 -11.65 -15.87 -2.46
CA ARG A 152 -10.33 -16.53 -2.45
C ARG A 152 -10.23 -17.64 -3.49
N TYR A 153 -11.30 -18.39 -3.68
CA TYR A 153 -11.36 -19.41 -4.72
C TYR A 153 -11.28 -18.80 -6.12
N ALA A 154 -12.01 -17.71 -6.38
CA ALA A 154 -11.96 -16.98 -7.64
C ALA A 154 -10.52 -16.49 -7.96
N LEU A 155 -9.82 -15.88 -6.98
CA LEU A 155 -8.41 -15.49 -7.14
C LEU A 155 -7.54 -16.71 -7.47
N LYS A 156 -7.69 -17.81 -6.73
CA LYS A 156 -6.92 -19.02 -6.98
C LYS A 156 -7.16 -19.58 -8.38
N ALA A 157 -8.41 -19.50 -8.86
CA ALA A 157 -8.81 -19.96 -10.19
C ALA A 157 -8.32 -19.06 -11.34
N GLY A 158 -7.95 -17.81 -11.08
CA GLY A 158 -7.41 -16.88 -12.08
C GLY A 158 -8.07 -15.51 -12.16
N ALA A 159 -9.10 -15.24 -11.35
CA ALA A 159 -9.75 -13.93 -11.32
C ALA A 159 -8.79 -12.83 -10.81
N VAL A 160 -9.05 -11.57 -11.19
CA VAL A 160 -8.32 -10.44 -10.63
C VAL A 160 -9.06 -9.87 -9.41
N LEU A 161 -8.35 -9.61 -8.34
CA LEU A 161 -8.87 -8.81 -7.23
C LEU A 161 -8.21 -7.44 -7.23
N GLY A 162 -9.00 -6.40 -7.04
CA GLY A 162 -8.50 -5.05 -6.91
C GLY A 162 -9.08 -4.37 -5.68
N GLY A 163 -8.41 -3.33 -5.20
CA GLY A 163 -8.94 -2.53 -4.11
C GLY A 163 -8.12 -1.28 -3.86
N THR A 164 -8.80 -0.23 -3.40
CA THR A 164 -8.19 1.07 -3.14
C THR A 164 -8.25 1.43 -1.66
N SER A 165 -7.21 2.10 -1.14
CA SER A 165 -7.16 2.59 0.25
C SER A 165 -7.43 1.46 1.27
N ALA A 166 -8.56 1.46 1.97
CA ALA A 166 -8.96 0.36 2.85
C ALA A 166 -9.02 -1.00 2.12
N GLY A 167 -9.47 -1.01 0.85
CA GLY A 167 -9.45 -2.19 -0.02
C GLY A 167 -8.04 -2.67 -0.37
N ALA A 168 -7.03 -1.79 -0.36
CA ALA A 168 -5.63 -2.16 -0.47
C ALA A 168 -5.09 -2.71 0.87
N ALA A 169 -5.45 -2.09 2.00
CA ALA A 169 -4.99 -2.51 3.31
C ALA A 169 -5.35 -3.97 3.62
N ILE A 170 -6.55 -4.42 3.23
CA ILE A 170 -7.01 -5.81 3.45
C ILE A 170 -6.24 -6.86 2.65
N MET A 171 -5.39 -6.46 1.71
CA MET A 171 -4.68 -7.42 0.84
C MET A 171 -3.64 -8.22 1.62
N SER A 172 -3.06 -7.70 2.70
CA SER A 172 -2.12 -8.43 3.57
C SER A 172 -2.80 -9.02 4.82
N ASN A 173 -2.12 -9.98 5.46
CA ASN A 173 -2.49 -10.55 6.76
C ASN A 173 -1.24 -10.78 7.61
N PRO A 174 -1.08 -10.10 8.75
CA PRO A 174 -2.02 -9.09 9.27
C PRO A 174 -2.08 -7.85 8.38
N MET A 175 -3.20 -7.12 8.43
CA MET A 175 -3.35 -5.82 7.82
C MET A 175 -3.02 -4.70 8.80
N ILE A 176 -2.52 -3.57 8.31
CA ILE A 176 -2.37 -2.35 9.11
C ILE A 176 -3.75 -1.69 9.25
N SER A 177 -4.23 -1.57 10.48
CA SER A 177 -5.54 -0.98 10.77
C SER A 177 -5.49 0.48 11.21
N GLY A 178 -4.35 0.97 11.71
CA GLY A 178 -4.18 2.35 12.18
C GLY A 178 -2.76 2.70 12.59
N GLY A 179 -2.57 3.94 13.04
CA GLY A 179 -1.30 4.46 13.51
C GLY A 179 -0.55 5.31 12.48
N ASP A 180 0.48 6.01 12.95
CA ASP A 180 1.39 6.85 12.16
C ASP A 180 2.84 6.43 12.39
N SER A 181 3.77 6.99 11.59
CA SER A 181 5.19 6.62 11.65
C SER A 181 5.86 7.01 12.96
N PHE A 182 5.58 8.21 13.49
CA PHE A 182 6.20 8.66 14.73
C PHE A 182 5.78 7.81 15.92
N SER A 183 4.47 7.59 16.08
CA SER A 183 3.91 6.76 17.13
C SER A 183 4.38 5.29 17.02
N ALA A 184 4.46 4.76 15.79
CA ALA A 184 4.95 3.41 15.55
C ALA A 184 6.41 3.24 15.97
N LEU A 185 7.29 4.17 15.57
CA LEU A 185 8.69 4.16 15.95
C LEU A 185 8.89 4.37 17.45
N GLN A 186 8.04 5.17 18.11
CA GLN A 186 8.13 5.43 19.52
C GLN A 186 7.59 4.27 20.38
N ARG A 187 6.51 3.60 19.97
CA ARG A 187 5.74 2.67 20.81
C ARG A 187 5.65 1.25 20.27
N GLY A 188 6.07 1.02 19.01
CA GLY A 188 6.00 -0.29 18.37
C GLY A 188 4.63 -0.62 17.77
N ALA A 189 4.37 -1.92 17.59
CA ALA A 189 3.14 -2.46 17.05
C ALA A 189 2.30 -3.14 18.13
N GLY A 190 0.97 -3.11 17.98
CA GLY A 190 0.03 -3.80 18.84
C GLY A 190 -1.23 -4.28 18.11
N SER A 191 -2.04 -5.08 18.80
CA SER A 191 -3.38 -5.48 18.35
C SER A 191 -4.43 -4.67 19.13
N GLY A 192 -5.33 -3.96 18.41
CA GLY A 192 -6.41 -3.17 19.01
C GLY A 192 -6.16 -1.67 19.06
N GLU A 193 -7.09 -0.91 19.67
CA GLU A 193 -7.15 0.54 19.56
C GLU A 193 -6.04 1.30 20.28
N ALA A 194 -5.70 2.40 19.70
CA ALA A 194 -5.29 3.75 20.11
C ALA A 194 -3.99 3.97 20.91
N ASP A 195 -3.52 3.14 21.81
CA ASP A 195 -2.37 3.51 22.67
C ASP A 195 -1.01 2.91 22.24
N LYS A 196 -0.98 2.22 21.15
CA LYS A 196 0.21 1.51 20.64
C LYS A 196 0.49 1.96 19.21
N GLY A 197 1.59 2.55 18.96
CA GLY A 197 2.12 3.05 17.70
C GLY A 197 1.38 2.66 16.41
N VAL A 198 1.61 1.46 15.87
CA VAL A 198 0.88 0.93 14.71
C VAL A 198 -0.02 -0.25 15.13
N SER A 199 -1.24 -0.26 14.65
CA SER A 199 -2.21 -1.33 14.95
C SER A 199 -2.26 -2.35 13.83
N LEU A 200 -2.17 -3.65 14.21
CA LEU A 200 -2.27 -4.79 13.31
C LEU A 200 -3.51 -5.60 13.63
N MET A 201 -4.27 -5.91 12.59
CA MET A 201 -5.50 -6.69 12.67
C MET A 201 -5.52 -7.79 11.61
N ARG A 202 -6.44 -8.75 11.78
CA ARG A 202 -6.68 -9.78 10.78
C ARG A 202 -7.14 -9.15 9.48
N GLY A 203 -6.51 -9.56 8.36
CA GLY A 203 -6.94 -9.21 7.01
C GLY A 203 -7.26 -10.44 6.17
N PRO A 204 -8.01 -10.31 5.08
CA PRO A 204 -8.20 -11.38 4.10
C PRO A 204 -6.89 -12.00 3.58
N GLY A 205 -5.83 -11.21 3.42
CA GLY A 205 -4.51 -11.74 3.10
C GLY A 205 -4.43 -12.37 1.71
N PHE A 206 -4.89 -11.67 0.70
CA PHE A 206 -4.78 -12.12 -0.69
C PHE A 206 -3.36 -11.99 -1.23
N PHE A 207 -2.61 -11.01 -0.74
CA PHE A 207 -1.21 -10.76 -1.09
C PHE A 207 -0.28 -11.51 -0.14
N THR A 208 0.58 -12.37 -0.68
CA THR A 208 1.38 -13.32 0.11
C THR A 208 2.86 -12.96 0.19
N TYR A 209 3.32 -11.91 -0.51
CA TYR A 209 4.74 -11.55 -0.52
C TYR A 209 5.16 -10.63 0.64
N GLY A 210 4.21 -10.09 1.42
CA GLY A 210 4.55 -9.24 2.55
C GLY A 210 3.40 -8.38 3.06
N THR A 211 3.73 -7.33 3.82
CA THR A 211 2.78 -6.38 4.40
C THR A 211 2.54 -5.23 3.43
N VAL A 212 1.28 -4.79 3.29
CA VAL A 212 0.88 -3.69 2.41
C VAL A 212 0.47 -2.47 3.23
N ASP A 213 0.90 -1.28 2.79
CA ASP A 213 0.42 0.01 3.27
C ASP A 213 0.04 0.92 2.08
N GLN A 214 -0.83 1.88 2.31
CA GLN A 214 -1.47 2.70 1.30
C GLN A 214 -1.42 4.20 1.68
N HIS A 215 -1.73 5.14 0.76
CA HIS A 215 -1.51 6.60 0.90
C HIS A 215 -0.09 6.88 1.43
N PHE A 216 0.89 6.23 0.84
CA PHE A 216 2.14 5.94 1.53
C PHE A 216 3.00 7.18 1.76
N SER A 217 3.51 7.78 0.70
CA SER A 217 4.29 9.01 0.81
C SER A 217 3.44 10.18 1.26
N GLN A 218 2.18 10.26 0.81
CA GLN A 218 1.26 11.35 1.16
C GLN A 218 1.01 11.49 2.66
N ARG A 219 1.19 10.40 3.40
CA ARG A 219 1.01 10.37 4.87
C ARG A 219 2.28 9.96 5.62
N GLY A 220 3.44 9.99 4.96
CA GLY A 220 4.73 9.73 5.58
C GLY A 220 4.84 8.37 6.27
N ARG A 221 4.42 7.28 5.64
CA ARG A 221 4.15 5.98 6.28
C ARG A 221 5.32 5.00 6.37
N LEU A 222 6.52 5.38 5.94
CA LEU A 222 7.68 4.46 5.94
C LEU A 222 7.98 3.89 7.34
N GLY A 223 8.00 4.74 8.38
CA GLY A 223 8.29 4.29 9.74
C GLY A 223 7.27 3.27 10.25
N ARG A 224 5.97 3.53 10.05
CA ARG A 224 4.94 2.58 10.48
C ARG A 224 4.96 1.28 9.69
N LEU A 225 5.29 1.30 8.41
CA LEU A 225 5.40 0.10 7.58
C LEU A 225 6.54 -0.80 8.03
N ILE A 226 7.72 -0.22 8.34
CA ILE A 226 8.87 -0.96 8.87
C ILE A 226 8.50 -1.65 10.19
N VAL A 227 7.87 -0.91 11.10
CA VAL A 227 7.46 -1.46 12.42
C VAL A 227 6.38 -2.53 12.25
N ALA A 228 5.38 -2.29 11.42
CA ALA A 228 4.30 -3.24 11.15
C ALA A 228 4.83 -4.54 10.53
N ALA A 229 5.68 -4.44 9.51
CA ALA A 229 6.26 -5.58 8.82
C ALA A 229 7.17 -6.40 9.76
N SER A 230 7.99 -5.73 10.56
CA SER A 230 8.83 -6.38 11.57
C SER A 230 7.99 -7.16 12.58
N ALA A 231 6.92 -6.56 13.10
CA ALA A 231 6.01 -7.20 14.05
C ALA A 231 5.20 -8.35 13.42
N ALA A 232 4.89 -8.26 12.13
CA ALA A 232 4.23 -9.31 11.36
C ALA A 232 5.19 -10.46 10.96
N GLY A 233 6.50 -10.30 11.15
CA GLY A 233 7.52 -11.25 10.66
C GLY A 233 7.67 -11.25 9.14
N SER A 234 7.24 -10.19 8.46
CA SER A 234 7.34 -10.04 7.01
C SER A 234 8.75 -9.60 6.63
N LYS A 235 9.41 -10.32 5.73
CA LYS A 235 10.71 -9.92 5.17
C LYS A 235 10.58 -8.75 4.19
N LEU A 236 9.48 -8.71 3.45
CA LEU A 236 9.16 -7.66 2.49
C LEU A 236 7.91 -6.90 2.93
N ALA A 237 7.88 -5.61 2.60
CA ALA A 237 6.69 -4.79 2.77
C ALA A 237 6.60 -3.77 1.63
N PHE A 238 5.38 -3.32 1.34
CA PHE A 238 5.08 -2.53 0.15
C PHE A 238 4.22 -1.33 0.53
N GLY A 239 4.73 -0.14 0.22
CA GLY A 239 4.00 1.12 0.36
C GLY A 239 3.56 1.61 -1.00
N ILE A 240 2.28 2.00 -1.12
CA ILE A 240 1.69 2.40 -2.39
C ILE A 240 1.16 3.82 -2.26
N ASP A 241 1.62 4.72 -3.13
CA ASP A 241 1.18 6.10 -3.18
C ASP A 241 -0.25 6.24 -3.70
N GLU A 242 -0.86 7.40 -3.48
CA GLU A 242 -2.16 7.74 -4.07
C GLU A 242 -2.07 7.71 -5.60
N ASP A 243 -3.19 7.45 -6.24
CA ASP A 243 -3.32 7.36 -7.71
C ASP A 243 -2.25 6.45 -8.35
N THR A 244 -1.95 5.34 -7.67
CA THR A 244 -0.90 4.39 -8.03
C THR A 244 -1.33 2.99 -7.65
N ALA A 245 -0.99 2.03 -8.49
CA ALA A 245 -1.26 0.62 -8.25
C ALA A 245 0.02 -0.23 -8.22
N MET A 246 0.00 -1.21 -7.36
CA MET A 246 0.88 -2.37 -7.39
C MET A 246 0.12 -3.52 -8.08
N VAL A 247 0.51 -3.85 -9.30
CA VAL A 247 -0.07 -4.93 -10.10
C VAL A 247 0.74 -6.20 -9.87
N VAL A 248 0.10 -7.19 -9.24
CA VAL A 248 0.75 -8.46 -8.87
C VAL A 248 0.30 -9.56 -9.80
N ASP A 249 1.23 -10.17 -10.51
CA ASP A 249 1.04 -11.38 -11.29
C ASP A 249 1.68 -12.56 -10.56
N PHE A 250 0.85 -13.44 -9.99
CA PHE A 250 1.35 -14.57 -9.23
C PHE A 250 1.96 -15.66 -10.12
N ALA A 251 1.52 -15.78 -11.38
CA ALA A 251 2.06 -16.76 -12.31
C ALA A 251 3.48 -16.38 -12.78
N GLU A 252 3.74 -15.09 -12.97
CA GLU A 252 5.05 -14.57 -13.31
C GLU A 252 5.90 -14.23 -12.09
N GLU A 253 5.33 -14.33 -10.88
CA GLU A 253 5.97 -13.92 -9.62
C GLU A 253 6.51 -12.49 -9.67
N LYS A 254 5.75 -11.60 -10.33
CA LYS A 254 6.13 -10.24 -10.69
C LYS A 254 5.16 -9.23 -10.10
N ILE A 255 5.70 -8.11 -9.68
CA ILE A 255 4.98 -6.90 -9.27
C ILE A 255 5.36 -5.78 -10.23
N THR A 256 4.38 -5.11 -10.82
CA THR A 256 4.62 -3.96 -11.71
C THR A 256 3.92 -2.75 -11.12
N ALA A 257 4.60 -1.61 -11.08
CA ALA A 257 3.97 -0.34 -10.70
C ALA A 257 3.19 0.23 -11.90
N ALA A 258 2.02 0.82 -11.62
CA ALA A 258 1.18 1.52 -12.60
C ALA A 258 0.58 2.77 -11.95
N GLY A 259 0.31 3.82 -12.73
CA GLY A 259 -0.26 5.07 -12.23
C GLY A 259 0.76 6.19 -12.06
N ARG A 260 0.45 7.19 -11.24
CA ARG A 260 1.15 8.49 -11.23
C ARG A 260 2.20 8.66 -10.13
N GLY A 261 2.13 7.91 -9.05
CA GLY A 261 3.08 7.97 -7.94
C GLY A 261 4.09 6.83 -7.95
N THR A 262 4.50 6.42 -6.77
CA THR A 262 5.50 5.38 -6.57
C THR A 262 4.96 4.17 -5.79
N VAL A 263 5.55 3.01 -6.07
CA VAL A 263 5.50 1.84 -5.21
C VAL A 263 6.85 1.72 -4.52
N THR A 264 6.84 1.78 -3.20
CA THR A 264 8.02 1.61 -2.35
C THR A 264 8.10 0.17 -1.85
N VAL A 265 9.22 -0.50 -2.08
CA VAL A 265 9.53 -1.82 -1.53
C VAL A 265 10.47 -1.66 -0.35
N VAL A 266 10.11 -2.24 0.79
CA VAL A 266 10.93 -2.28 2.00
C VAL A 266 11.36 -3.73 2.20
N ASN A 267 12.66 -3.97 2.22
CA ASN A 267 13.23 -5.28 2.52
C ASN A 267 13.91 -5.26 3.89
N LEU A 268 13.44 -6.11 4.78
CA LEU A 268 13.91 -6.24 6.17
C LEU A 268 14.81 -7.47 6.39
N GLU A 269 15.15 -8.21 5.34
CA GLU A 269 15.86 -9.49 5.49
C GLU A 269 17.20 -9.38 6.19
N SER A 270 17.95 -8.30 5.92
CA SER A 270 19.24 -7.98 6.56
C SER A 270 19.12 -6.90 7.63
N ALA A 271 17.93 -6.31 7.81
CA ALA A 271 17.74 -5.21 8.75
C ALA A 271 17.92 -5.64 10.21
N LYS A 272 18.53 -4.77 10.99
CA LYS A 272 18.64 -4.92 12.46
C LYS A 272 17.65 -3.98 13.11
N ILE A 273 16.61 -4.54 13.73
CA ILE A 273 15.54 -3.79 14.37
C ILE A 273 15.54 -4.11 15.86
N CYS A 274 15.73 -3.09 16.69
CA CYS A 274 15.80 -3.21 18.14
C CYS A 274 14.81 -2.25 18.80
N THR A 275 14.13 -2.71 19.85
CA THR A 275 13.25 -1.86 20.68
C THR A 275 14.00 -1.45 21.94
N GLY A 276 14.22 -0.14 22.11
CA GLY A 276 14.84 0.46 23.26
C GLY A 276 13.89 1.37 24.05
N LYS A 277 14.39 1.99 25.13
CA LYS A 277 13.60 2.96 25.91
C LYS A 277 13.26 4.24 25.13
N ALA A 278 14.12 4.62 24.18
CA ALA A 278 13.93 5.81 23.35
C ALA A 278 13.08 5.54 22.08
N GLY A 279 12.60 4.32 21.90
CA GLY A 279 11.86 3.89 20.73
C GLY A 279 12.56 2.77 19.95
N ILE A 280 12.10 2.58 18.72
CA ILE A 280 12.62 1.56 17.80
C ILE A 280 13.80 2.14 17.01
N GLU A 281 14.91 1.44 17.06
CA GLU A 281 16.05 1.64 16.18
C GLU A 281 16.01 0.61 15.05
N ALA A 282 16.14 1.07 13.80
CA ALA A 282 16.26 0.20 12.64
C ALA A 282 17.52 0.57 11.85
N ARG A 283 18.30 -0.42 11.47
CA ARG A 283 19.54 -0.26 10.71
C ARG A 283 19.52 -1.16 9.48
N ASP A 284 20.13 -0.68 8.41
CA ASP A 284 20.28 -1.42 7.16
C ASP A 284 18.94 -1.92 6.57
N VAL A 285 17.88 -1.14 6.73
CA VAL A 285 16.63 -1.35 6.01
C VAL A 285 16.85 -1.01 4.55
N LEU A 286 16.57 -1.93 3.63
CA LEU A 286 16.71 -1.66 2.21
C LEU A 286 15.38 -1.14 1.65
N VAL A 287 15.45 0.01 1.00
CA VAL A 287 14.30 0.68 0.39
C VAL A 287 14.51 0.81 -1.11
N SER A 288 13.53 0.36 -1.89
CA SER A 288 13.51 0.51 -3.34
C SER A 288 12.28 1.30 -3.76
N SER A 289 12.40 2.13 -4.79
CA SER A 289 11.30 2.95 -5.33
C SER A 289 11.08 2.61 -6.79
N MET A 290 9.83 2.37 -7.16
CA MET A 290 9.38 2.04 -8.51
C MET A 290 8.35 3.06 -8.99
N GLU A 291 8.43 3.46 -10.23
CA GLU A 291 7.41 4.20 -10.96
C GLU A 291 6.70 3.33 -11.99
N SER A 292 5.61 3.85 -12.56
CA SER A 292 4.83 3.13 -13.57
C SER A 292 5.70 2.50 -14.67
N GLY A 293 5.52 1.19 -14.86
CA GLY A 293 6.25 0.34 -15.80
C GLY A 293 7.46 -0.38 -15.19
N ASP A 294 7.95 0.04 -14.04
CA ASP A 294 9.00 -0.69 -13.32
C ASP A 294 8.44 -1.99 -12.75
N SER A 295 9.26 -3.01 -12.68
CA SER A 295 8.88 -4.32 -12.16
C SER A 295 9.81 -4.79 -11.06
N TYR A 296 9.25 -5.50 -10.07
CA TYR A 296 9.99 -6.12 -8.97
C TYR A 296 9.63 -7.60 -8.87
N TYR A 297 10.62 -8.42 -8.61
CA TYR A 297 10.49 -9.87 -8.47
C TYR A 297 10.74 -10.29 -7.01
N PRO A 298 9.68 -10.47 -6.21
CA PRO A 298 9.83 -10.65 -4.75
C PRO A 298 10.69 -11.84 -4.33
N LYS A 299 10.60 -12.95 -5.05
CA LYS A 299 11.37 -14.17 -4.73
C LYS A 299 12.86 -14.05 -5.05
N ARG A 300 13.23 -13.16 -5.96
CA ARG A 300 14.62 -12.94 -6.36
C ARG A 300 15.23 -11.69 -5.74
N ASN A 301 14.41 -10.86 -5.07
CA ASN A 301 14.78 -9.53 -4.61
C ASN A 301 15.46 -8.74 -5.75
N GLU A 302 14.79 -8.59 -6.87
CA GLU A 302 15.33 -7.99 -8.08
C GLU A 302 14.38 -6.93 -8.63
N LEU A 303 14.90 -5.76 -8.94
CA LEU A 303 14.18 -4.68 -9.61
C LEU A 303 14.59 -4.60 -11.06
N SER A 304 13.63 -4.64 -11.96
CA SER A 304 13.78 -4.42 -13.40
C SER A 304 13.12 -3.08 -13.76
N PRO A 305 13.90 -2.02 -13.90
CA PRO A 305 13.35 -0.72 -14.27
C PRO A 305 12.93 -0.70 -15.74
N LEU A 306 11.86 0.06 -16.02
CA LEU A 306 11.50 0.38 -17.39
C LEU A 306 12.64 1.18 -18.04
N GLU A 307 12.92 0.91 -19.32
CA GLU A 307 13.85 1.72 -20.09
C GLU A 307 13.32 3.16 -20.19
N ARG A 308 14.13 4.12 -19.74
CA ARG A 308 13.84 5.55 -19.78
C ARG A 308 14.70 6.21 -20.84
N ALA A 309 14.15 7.20 -21.54
CA ALA A 309 14.95 8.01 -22.43
C ALA A 309 16.13 8.61 -21.66
N ALA A 310 17.35 8.36 -22.15
CA ALA A 310 18.54 8.93 -21.56
C ALA A 310 18.40 10.46 -21.58
N ALA A 311 18.30 11.05 -20.41
CA ALA A 311 18.40 12.49 -20.24
C ALA A 311 19.52 12.75 -19.24
N GLU A 312 20.38 13.68 -19.58
CA GLU A 312 21.27 14.26 -18.57
C GLU A 312 20.38 15.06 -17.60
N ILE A 313 19.99 14.41 -16.50
CA ILE A 313 19.47 15.13 -15.35
C ILE A 313 20.68 15.71 -14.65
N PRO A 314 20.91 17.03 -14.72
CA PRO A 314 22.11 17.64 -14.15
C PRO A 314 22.24 17.30 -12.67
N ASP A 315 23.44 16.97 -12.24
CA ASP A 315 23.72 16.88 -10.81
C ASP A 315 23.64 18.29 -10.22
N GLY A 316 22.74 18.49 -9.27
CA GLY A 316 22.70 19.70 -8.44
C GLY A 316 23.83 19.72 -7.40
N PRO A 317 23.89 20.75 -6.55
CA PRO A 317 24.80 20.76 -5.42
C PRO A 317 24.55 19.56 -4.51
N GLU A 318 25.61 19.10 -3.84
CA GLU A 318 25.49 18.03 -2.84
C GLU A 318 24.48 18.44 -1.78
N LYS A 319 23.50 17.60 -1.52
CA LYS A 319 22.50 17.81 -0.48
C LYS A 319 22.67 16.77 0.63
N LYS A 320 22.84 17.22 1.86
CA LYS A 320 23.08 16.38 3.03
C LYS A 320 21.87 16.24 3.93
N THR A 321 20.92 17.15 3.82
CA THR A 321 19.73 17.20 4.66
C THR A 321 18.45 17.38 3.83
N VAL A 322 17.35 16.84 4.36
CA VAL A 322 16.01 17.02 3.79
C VAL A 322 15.29 18.10 4.59
N ASP A 323 14.73 19.07 3.88
CA ASP A 323 13.85 20.07 4.47
C ASP A 323 12.42 19.56 4.52
N GLY A 324 11.78 19.62 5.70
CA GLY A 324 10.39 19.21 5.94
C GLY A 324 10.21 17.69 6.14
N PRO A 325 8.99 17.16 5.92
CA PRO A 325 8.63 15.81 6.33
C PRO A 325 9.35 14.75 5.48
N VAL A 326 10.34 14.12 6.08
CA VAL A 326 11.29 13.21 5.41
C VAL A 326 10.60 12.01 4.74
N PHE A 327 9.57 11.44 5.35
CA PHE A 327 8.91 10.27 4.80
C PHE A 327 7.90 10.59 3.68
N GLU A 328 7.56 11.85 3.50
CA GLU A 328 6.72 12.30 2.37
C GLU A 328 7.53 12.55 1.08
N LYS A 329 8.85 12.61 1.20
CA LYS A 329 9.77 12.90 0.10
C LYS A 329 10.58 11.69 -0.36
N LEU A 330 10.08 10.48 -0.17
CA LEU A 330 10.85 9.24 -0.44
C LEU A 330 11.38 9.18 -1.87
N ARG A 331 10.53 9.44 -2.86
CA ARG A 331 10.93 9.47 -4.28
C ARG A 331 12.03 10.49 -4.54
N GLU A 332 11.85 11.71 -4.01
CA GLU A 332 12.84 12.79 -4.16
C GLU A 332 14.19 12.37 -3.59
N ILE A 333 14.19 11.83 -2.37
CA ILE A 333 15.42 11.41 -1.68
C ILE A 333 16.07 10.23 -2.38
N THR A 334 15.34 9.14 -2.62
CA THR A 334 15.92 7.87 -3.10
C THR A 334 16.36 7.93 -4.54
N VAL A 335 15.64 8.66 -5.40
CA VAL A 335 15.89 8.72 -6.84
C VAL A 335 16.71 9.95 -7.23
N PHE A 336 16.31 11.13 -6.76
CA PHE A 336 16.91 12.38 -7.27
C PHE A 336 18.05 12.88 -6.41
N GLU A 337 17.92 12.96 -5.08
CA GLU A 337 19.01 13.43 -4.22
C GLU A 337 20.16 12.42 -4.17
N LEU A 338 19.89 11.16 -3.90
CA LEU A 338 20.91 10.11 -3.93
C LEU A 338 21.34 9.74 -5.34
N GLY A 339 20.53 10.02 -6.36
CA GLY A 339 20.93 9.87 -7.75
C GLY A 339 22.00 10.86 -8.20
N ASN A 340 22.20 11.96 -7.46
CA ASN A 340 23.32 12.85 -7.65
C ASN A 340 24.65 12.12 -7.34
N ARG A 341 25.63 12.24 -8.24
CA ARG A 341 26.92 11.54 -8.11
C ARG A 341 27.71 11.96 -6.87
N GLN A 342 27.56 13.22 -6.46
CA GLN A 342 28.26 13.80 -5.31
C GLN A 342 27.62 13.44 -3.97
N THR A 343 26.33 13.06 -3.97
CA THR A 343 25.57 12.76 -2.75
C THR A 343 25.72 11.29 -2.37
N GLY A 344 26.39 10.99 -1.27
CA GLY A 344 26.53 9.64 -0.72
C GLY A 344 25.47 9.30 0.32
N GLU A 345 25.05 10.30 1.09
CA GLU A 345 24.07 10.19 2.18
C GLU A 345 23.19 11.44 2.22
N VAL A 346 21.93 11.26 2.60
CA VAL A 346 20.98 12.33 2.90
C VAL A 346 20.30 12.00 4.23
N ALA A 347 20.18 12.98 5.12
CA ALA A 347 19.54 12.79 6.42
C ALA A 347 18.34 13.73 6.60
N GLY A 348 17.35 13.25 7.34
CA GLY A 348 16.18 14.04 7.76
C GLY A 348 15.83 13.74 9.20
N LEU A 349 14.97 14.57 9.79
CA LEU A 349 14.54 14.47 11.15
C LEU A 349 13.02 14.31 11.23
N LEU A 350 12.58 13.36 12.03
CA LEU A 350 11.20 13.19 12.45
C LEU A 350 11.15 13.43 13.97
N ALA A 351 10.59 14.56 14.43
CA ALA A 351 10.69 14.95 15.82
C ALA A 351 9.38 15.52 16.37
N SER A 352 9.21 15.43 17.68
CA SER A 352 8.14 16.05 18.45
C SER A 352 8.71 16.77 19.66
N LEU A 353 8.13 17.90 20.01
CA LEU A 353 8.49 18.65 21.21
C LEU A 353 8.08 17.87 22.47
N ILE A 354 8.98 17.78 23.45
CA ILE A 354 8.69 17.32 24.81
C ILE A 354 8.44 18.51 25.72
N SER A 355 9.21 19.57 25.53
CA SER A 355 9.08 20.84 26.24
C SER A 355 9.65 21.98 25.37
N ASP A 356 9.62 23.21 25.90
CA ASP A 356 10.21 24.39 25.25
C ASP A 356 11.74 24.26 25.02
N GLU A 357 12.39 23.35 25.72
CA GLU A 357 13.86 23.17 25.70
C GLU A 357 14.30 21.79 25.16
N LYS A 358 13.35 20.87 24.99
CA LYS A 358 13.67 19.49 24.58
C LYS A 358 12.72 18.96 23.52
N ALA A 359 13.27 18.22 22.59
CA ALA A 359 12.52 17.39 21.64
C ALA A 359 13.06 15.96 21.64
N SER A 360 12.19 15.01 21.33
CA SER A 360 12.60 13.64 20.99
C SER A 360 12.20 13.33 19.57
N GLY A 361 12.89 12.38 18.96
CA GLY A 361 12.56 11.99 17.60
C GLY A 361 13.50 10.93 17.06
N PHE A 362 13.54 10.90 15.73
CA PHE A 362 14.31 9.93 14.98
C PHE A 362 15.11 10.65 13.89
N LEU A 363 16.41 10.40 13.85
CA LEU A 363 17.26 10.75 12.74
C LEU A 363 17.12 9.65 11.68
N ILE A 364 16.71 10.05 10.49
CA ILE A 364 16.52 9.15 9.35
C ILE A 364 17.68 9.40 8.39
N ARG A 365 18.47 8.37 8.08
CA ARG A 365 19.55 8.44 7.12
C ARG A 365 19.26 7.56 5.92
N PHE A 366 19.40 8.11 4.73
CA PHE A 366 19.36 7.42 3.47
C PHE A 366 20.76 7.45 2.87
N ARG A 367 21.32 6.29 2.54
CA ARG A 367 22.69 6.20 2.03
C ARG A 367 22.81 5.21 0.88
N LYS A 368 23.75 5.44 0.00
CA LYS A 368 24.13 4.46 -1.02
C LYS A 368 25.03 3.38 -0.41
N GLY A 369 24.71 2.13 -0.70
CA GLY A 369 25.57 0.97 -0.46
C GLY A 369 26.19 0.47 -1.75
N SER A 370 27.01 -0.56 -1.68
CA SER A 370 27.66 -1.18 -2.85
C SER A 370 26.64 -1.86 -3.79
N ASP A 371 25.50 -2.24 -3.27
CA ASP A 371 24.38 -2.87 -3.96
C ASP A 371 23.28 -1.88 -4.41
N THR A 372 23.40 -0.61 -4.05
CA THR A 372 22.45 0.42 -4.47
C THR A 372 22.58 0.68 -5.98
N ARG A 373 21.44 0.73 -6.65
CA ARG A 373 21.32 1.11 -8.07
C ARG A 373 20.26 2.18 -8.22
N ILE A 374 20.53 3.22 -8.97
CA ILE A 374 19.59 4.34 -9.21
C ILE A 374 19.58 4.64 -10.70
N TRP A 375 18.37 4.68 -11.26
CA TRP A 375 18.12 5.01 -12.67
C TRP A 375 17.35 6.32 -12.72
N ARG A 376 17.82 7.25 -13.55
CA ARG A 376 17.18 8.55 -13.78
C ARG A 376 17.06 8.79 -15.27
N GLY A 377 15.97 9.38 -15.70
CA GLY A 377 15.74 9.74 -17.09
C GLY A 377 14.44 10.53 -17.26
N LEU A 378 13.93 10.54 -18.48
CA LEU A 378 12.62 11.13 -18.78
C LEU A 378 11.63 10.04 -19.20
N LYS A 379 10.40 10.15 -18.70
CA LYS A 379 9.24 9.39 -19.17
C LYS A 379 8.18 10.41 -19.60
N LYS A 380 7.77 10.38 -20.87
CA LYS A 380 6.81 11.35 -21.45
C LYS A 380 7.23 12.83 -21.24
N GLY A 381 8.54 13.11 -21.22
CA GLY A 381 9.08 14.47 -21.03
C GLY A 381 9.26 14.91 -19.57
N GLU A 382 8.80 14.14 -18.61
CA GLU A 382 8.93 14.43 -17.18
C GLU A 382 10.06 13.63 -16.52
N LYS A 383 10.66 14.18 -15.45
CA LYS A 383 11.67 13.48 -14.66
C LYS A 383 11.08 12.20 -14.07
N SER A 384 11.74 11.10 -14.33
CA SER A 384 11.34 9.76 -13.89
C SER A 384 12.55 8.98 -13.40
N GLY A 385 12.34 8.03 -12.51
CA GLY A 385 13.43 7.19 -12.04
C GLY A 385 12.99 6.05 -11.16
N ALA A 386 13.94 5.15 -10.91
CA ALA A 386 13.81 4.05 -9.96
C ALA A 386 15.06 3.99 -9.08
N ALA A 387 14.89 3.47 -7.89
CA ALA A 387 16.00 3.19 -6.98
C ALA A 387 15.85 1.78 -6.41
N PHE A 388 16.96 1.09 -6.29
CA PHE A 388 17.03 -0.25 -5.71
C PHE A 388 18.05 -0.28 -4.59
N ASN A 389 17.66 -0.88 -3.46
CA ASN A 389 18.50 -1.09 -2.27
C ASN A 389 19.17 0.20 -1.74
N VAL A 390 18.40 1.26 -1.55
CA VAL A 390 18.84 2.41 -0.75
C VAL A 390 18.83 1.98 0.71
N HIS A 391 19.96 2.11 1.41
CA HIS A 391 20.06 1.78 2.82
C HIS A 391 19.45 2.87 3.68
N VAL A 392 18.57 2.49 4.60
CA VAL A 392 17.89 3.41 5.51
C VAL A 392 18.17 3.02 6.96
N ASP A 393 18.64 3.99 7.72
CA ASP A 393 18.78 3.86 9.17
C ASP A 393 17.80 4.81 9.87
N ILE A 394 17.13 4.33 10.91
CA ILE A 394 16.23 5.09 11.78
C ILE A 394 16.80 5.02 13.19
N ILE A 395 17.20 6.16 13.73
CA ILE A 395 17.96 6.26 14.95
C ILE A 395 17.21 7.14 15.94
N PRO A 396 16.80 6.65 17.12
CA PRO A 396 16.23 7.49 18.16
C PRO A 396 17.22 8.58 18.60
N VAL A 397 16.73 9.81 18.76
CA VAL A 397 17.53 10.95 19.19
C VAL A 397 16.78 11.82 20.20
N GLU A 398 17.52 12.40 21.13
CA GLU A 398 17.06 13.50 21.99
C GLU A 398 17.79 14.78 21.59
N MET A 399 17.09 15.93 21.66
CA MET A 399 17.60 17.20 21.20
C MET A 399 17.34 18.29 22.22
N ASP A 400 18.34 19.11 22.48
CA ASP A 400 18.19 20.35 23.22
C ASP A 400 17.84 21.49 22.29
N ILE A 401 16.77 22.22 22.61
CA ILE A 401 16.29 23.37 21.85
C ILE A 401 16.85 24.65 22.45
N LYS A 402 17.67 25.34 21.68
CA LYS A 402 18.17 26.66 22.04
C LYS A 402 17.36 27.75 21.33
N LYS A 403 16.61 28.57 22.07
CA LYS A 403 15.92 29.73 21.51
C LYS A 403 16.97 30.73 21.02
N ARG A 404 16.95 31.07 19.72
CA ARG A 404 17.71 32.22 19.22
C ARG A 404 16.89 33.48 19.54
N SER A 405 17.39 34.37 20.42
CA SER A 405 16.82 35.71 20.59
C SER A 405 17.11 36.50 19.33
N SER A 406 16.12 36.72 18.49
CA SER A 406 16.19 37.59 17.29
C SER A 406 15.84 39.03 17.60
N LEU A 407 15.78 39.43 18.86
CA LEU A 407 15.51 40.79 19.28
C LEU A 407 16.74 41.37 20.02
N GLN A 408 17.80 41.64 19.28
CA GLN A 408 18.67 42.77 19.62
C GLN A 408 18.50 43.79 18.50
N GLY A 409 17.89 44.83 18.88
CA GLY A 409 17.54 46.05 18.36
C GLY A 409 18.28 46.62 17.15
N GLU A 410 17.51 47.21 16.28
CA GLU A 410 17.65 48.67 16.02
C GLU A 410 16.34 49.14 15.43
#